data_4d9522672ef4bf6679edc9deffe263bb
#
_entry.id   4d9522672ef4bf6679edc9deffe263bb
#
_cell.length_a   1.000
_cell.length_b   1.000
_cell.length_c   1.000
_cell.angle_alpha   90.00
_cell.angle_beta   90.00
_cell.angle_gamma   90.00
#
_symmetry.space_group_name_H-M   'P 1'
#
loop_
_entity.id
_entity.type
_entity.pdbx_description
1 polymer ?
#
loop_
_entity_poly.entity_id
_entity_poly.type
_entity_poly.pdbx_seq_one_letter_code
_entity_poly.pdbx_strand_id
1 'polypeptide(L)'
;MKDEEISILNYHFHYYFDYCIHENNIQIISHHFSNHKIEGLTVIDRLGISFSYKKDNPVTKRNFTLCHELGHFILKHVGIYFTESVDNQESILEREANVFSAIILMPDIVLLSKIYYACDSFQKVKEDLEVSKQALYFRLIDLLRVYKVDSESSIKQAVDKYLDGQNGSLHHCFHQLKEILIEEFNQYHPSFIARLKKRLKQTNFVTSQELPELLDQTRWDEIRAVKKFKVCLFTIKGNQ
;
A
#
# COMPACT_ATOMS: atom_id res chain seq x y z
N MET A 1 17.26 2.26 -6.39
CA MET A 1 15.99 1.55 -6.61
C MET A 1 15.60 1.78 -8.06
N LYS A 2 15.52 0.74 -8.87
CA LYS A 2 14.81 0.85 -10.15
C LYS A 2 13.35 0.99 -9.78
N ASP A 3 12.75 2.16 -10.08
CA ASP A 3 11.30 2.33 -10.08
C ASP A 3 10.75 1.41 -11.20
N GLU A 4 10.52 0.15 -10.87
CA GLU A 4 9.68 -0.68 -11.70
C GLU A 4 8.31 0.00 -11.68
N GLU A 5 7.80 0.40 -12.83
CA GLU A 5 6.43 0.92 -12.97
C GLU A 5 5.47 -0.22 -12.67
N ILE A 6 5.22 -0.44 -11.38
CA ILE A 6 4.23 -1.41 -10.94
C ILE A 6 2.88 -0.82 -11.31
N SER A 7 2.20 -1.46 -12.25
CA SER A 7 0.81 -1.11 -12.53
C SER A 7 0.00 -1.24 -11.24
N ILE A 8 -0.80 -0.22 -10.91
CA ILE A 8 -1.68 -0.24 -9.73
C ILE A 8 -2.57 -1.50 -9.72
N LEU A 9 -2.96 -2.00 -10.90
CA LEU A 9 -3.72 -3.24 -11.03
C LEU A 9 -2.94 -4.49 -10.62
N ASN A 10 -1.62 -4.47 -10.76
CA ASN A 10 -0.71 -5.56 -10.38
C ASN A 10 -0.08 -5.33 -9.01
N TYR A 11 -0.68 -4.47 -8.19
CA TYR A 11 -0.20 -4.23 -6.84
C TYR A 11 -0.19 -5.53 -6.03
N HIS A 12 0.93 -5.74 -5.32
CA HIS A 12 1.06 -6.75 -4.28
C HIS A 12 1.82 -6.15 -3.10
N PHE A 13 1.37 -6.41 -1.87
CA PHE A 13 1.96 -5.83 -0.67
C PHE A 13 3.45 -6.17 -0.49
N HIS A 14 3.92 -7.28 -1.03
CA HIS A 14 5.31 -7.73 -0.98
C HIS A 14 6.28 -6.67 -1.50
N TYR A 15 5.94 -5.87 -2.49
CA TYR A 15 6.82 -4.81 -2.99
C TYR A 15 7.26 -3.84 -1.89
N TYR A 16 6.31 -3.39 -1.08
CA TYR A 16 6.62 -2.50 0.04
C TYR A 16 7.17 -3.27 1.24
N PHE A 17 6.58 -4.42 1.55
CA PHE A 17 6.97 -5.26 2.67
C PHE A 17 8.43 -5.70 2.54
N ASP A 18 8.81 -6.32 1.42
CA ASP A 18 10.16 -6.83 1.18
C ASP A 18 11.19 -5.70 1.17
N TYR A 19 10.83 -4.53 0.62
CA TYR A 19 11.65 -3.33 0.72
C TYR A 19 11.93 -2.96 2.18
N CYS A 20 10.90 -2.86 3.03
CA CYS A 20 11.07 -2.53 4.45
C CYS A 20 11.89 -3.59 5.20
N ILE A 21 11.68 -4.87 4.92
CA ILE A 21 12.42 -5.99 5.52
C ILE A 21 13.90 -5.89 5.17
N HIS A 22 14.22 -5.67 3.90
CA HIS A 22 15.60 -5.57 3.42
C HIS A 22 16.31 -4.32 3.98
N GLU A 23 15.69 -3.14 3.89
CA GLU A 23 16.30 -1.88 4.35
C GLU A 23 16.61 -1.86 5.85
N ASN A 24 15.84 -2.60 6.65
CA ASN A 24 16.00 -2.64 8.10
C ASN A 24 16.64 -3.94 8.60
N ASN A 25 17.11 -4.83 7.71
CA ASN A 25 17.70 -6.13 8.05
C ASN A 25 16.81 -6.96 9.00
N ILE A 26 15.49 -6.97 8.73
CA ILE A 26 14.53 -7.69 9.56
C ILE A 26 14.53 -9.16 9.17
N GLN A 27 14.58 -10.06 10.15
CA GLN A 27 14.49 -11.50 9.95
C GLN A 27 13.04 -11.96 10.04
N ILE A 28 12.60 -12.78 9.08
CA ILE A 28 11.27 -13.40 9.09
C ILE A 28 11.39 -14.82 9.55
N ILE A 29 10.68 -15.19 10.62
CA ILE A 29 10.78 -16.50 11.27
C ILE A 29 9.39 -17.14 11.35
N SER A 30 9.28 -18.39 10.87
CA SER A 30 8.07 -19.19 11.07
C SER A 30 8.17 -20.02 12.34
N HIS A 31 7.15 -19.94 13.20
CA HIS A 31 7.09 -20.64 14.47
C HIS A 31 5.89 -21.57 14.60
N HIS A 32 6.09 -22.67 15.36
CA HIS A 32 5.01 -23.42 15.97
C HIS A 32 4.87 -22.94 17.41
N PHE A 33 4.02 -21.91 17.61
CA PHE A 33 3.78 -21.40 18.96
C PHE A 33 3.02 -22.45 19.78
N SER A 34 3.58 -22.83 20.93
CA SER A 34 2.89 -23.70 21.91
C SER A 34 1.68 -23.00 22.56
N ASN A 35 1.73 -21.66 22.62
CA ASN A 35 0.60 -20.86 23.05
C ASN A 35 -0.29 -20.54 21.84
N HIS A 36 -1.45 -21.17 21.77
CA HIS A 36 -2.42 -20.99 20.68
C HIS A 36 -2.99 -19.57 20.56
N LYS A 37 -2.74 -18.69 21.53
CA LYS A 37 -3.19 -17.29 21.51
C LYS A 37 -2.23 -16.35 20.77
N ILE A 38 -0.98 -16.76 20.54
CA ILE A 38 0.02 -15.95 19.86
C ILE A 38 -0.07 -16.22 18.35
N GLU A 39 -0.31 -15.21 17.57
CA GLU A 39 -0.38 -15.27 16.11
C GLU A 39 0.87 -14.71 15.44
N GLY A 40 1.44 -13.63 16.02
CA GLY A 40 2.66 -12.97 15.60
C GLY A 40 3.50 -12.47 16.77
N LEU A 41 4.74 -12.16 16.51
CA LEU A 41 5.66 -11.63 17.51
C LEU A 41 6.76 -10.82 16.84
N THR A 42 6.91 -9.56 17.24
CA THR A 42 8.08 -8.74 16.93
C THR A 42 9.06 -8.75 18.10
N VAL A 43 10.32 -9.03 17.80
CA VAL A 43 11.42 -8.92 18.76
C VAL A 43 12.44 -7.92 18.24
N ILE A 44 12.81 -6.96 19.10
CA ILE A 44 13.86 -5.98 18.84
C ILE A 44 14.85 -6.06 19.99
N ASP A 45 16.04 -6.62 19.70
CA ASP A 45 17.08 -6.81 20.69
C ASP A 45 18.48 -6.51 20.13
N ARG A 46 19.53 -6.90 20.88
CA ARG A 46 20.92 -6.68 20.46
C ARG A 46 21.34 -7.52 19.25
N LEU A 47 20.60 -8.57 18.93
CA LEU A 47 20.86 -9.45 17.77
C LEU A 47 20.21 -8.92 16.50
N GLY A 48 19.27 -7.98 16.62
CA GLY A 48 18.58 -7.37 15.51
C GLY A 48 17.06 -7.31 15.68
N ILE A 49 16.38 -7.29 14.56
CA ILE A 49 14.92 -7.23 14.47
C ILE A 49 14.42 -8.51 13.83
N SER A 50 13.41 -9.13 14.42
CA SER A 50 12.74 -10.29 13.83
C SER A 50 11.24 -10.22 13.97
N PHE A 51 10.54 -10.61 12.90
CA PHE A 51 9.10 -10.82 12.89
C PHE A 51 8.83 -12.31 12.81
N SER A 52 7.99 -12.80 13.69
CA SER A 52 7.60 -14.21 13.74
C SER A 52 6.12 -14.36 13.44
N TYR A 53 5.75 -15.41 12.74
CA TYR A 53 4.36 -15.75 12.46
C TYR A 53 4.09 -17.23 12.68
N LYS A 54 2.84 -17.58 12.95
CA LYS A 54 2.42 -18.96 13.14
C LYS A 54 2.40 -19.71 11.81
N LYS A 55 3.23 -20.74 11.70
CA LYS A 55 3.46 -21.50 10.46
C LYS A 55 2.18 -22.13 9.90
N ASP A 56 1.31 -22.61 10.77
CA ASP A 56 0.11 -23.38 10.40
C ASP A 56 -1.06 -22.49 9.97
N ASN A 57 -0.91 -21.17 10.05
CA ASN A 57 -1.95 -20.24 9.59
C ASN A 57 -2.08 -20.24 8.07
N PRO A 58 -3.29 -20.01 7.53
CA PRO A 58 -3.50 -19.75 6.12
C PRO A 58 -2.66 -18.57 5.61
N VAL A 59 -2.29 -18.58 4.33
CA VAL A 59 -1.46 -17.50 3.70
C VAL A 59 -2.04 -16.11 4.00
N THR A 60 -3.34 -15.92 3.80
CA THR A 60 -4.02 -14.64 4.05
C THR A 60 -3.86 -14.14 5.48
N LYS A 61 -3.85 -15.04 6.46
CA LYS A 61 -3.64 -14.69 7.86
C LYS A 61 -2.18 -14.39 8.14
N ARG A 62 -1.24 -15.16 7.56
CA ARG A 62 0.20 -14.88 7.67
C ARG A 62 0.55 -13.51 7.09
N ASN A 63 -0.01 -13.18 5.92
CA ASN A 63 0.20 -11.88 5.29
C ASN A 63 -0.28 -10.74 6.20
N PHE A 64 -1.47 -10.91 6.81
CA PHE A 64 -2.00 -9.92 7.74
C PHE A 64 -1.10 -9.78 8.98
N THR A 65 -0.71 -10.88 9.61
CA THR A 65 0.18 -10.87 10.78
C THR A 65 1.53 -10.21 10.46
N LEU A 66 2.16 -10.54 9.34
CA LEU A 66 3.43 -9.92 8.96
C LEU A 66 3.31 -8.41 8.71
N CYS A 67 2.24 -7.97 8.04
CA CYS A 67 1.98 -6.53 7.87
C CYS A 67 1.65 -5.84 9.19
N HIS A 68 1.02 -6.53 10.14
CA HIS A 68 0.71 -6.04 11.46
C HIS A 68 2.00 -5.82 12.29
N GLU A 69 2.90 -6.79 12.29
CA GLU A 69 4.22 -6.67 12.95
C GLU A 69 5.05 -5.53 12.31
N LEU A 70 5.00 -5.41 10.98
CA LEU A 70 5.60 -4.27 10.29
C LEU A 70 4.96 -2.95 10.73
N GLY A 71 3.65 -2.93 10.97
CA GLY A 71 2.93 -1.77 11.49
C GLY A 71 3.47 -1.31 12.84
N HIS A 72 3.63 -2.20 13.80
CA HIS A 72 4.25 -1.90 15.11
C HIS A 72 5.64 -1.29 14.94
N PHE A 73 6.45 -1.86 14.06
CA PHE A 73 7.80 -1.39 13.80
C PHE A 73 7.82 0.02 13.16
N ILE A 74 7.07 0.24 12.08
CA ILE A 74 7.07 1.51 11.34
C ILE A 74 6.46 2.65 12.16
N LEU A 75 5.39 2.37 12.92
CA LEU A 75 4.72 3.34 13.78
C LEU A 75 5.49 3.59 15.09
N LYS A 76 6.60 2.87 15.29
CA LYS A 76 7.49 3.01 16.46
C LYS A 76 6.73 2.78 17.77
N HIS A 77 5.87 1.80 17.81
CA HIS A 77 5.24 1.40 19.04
C HIS A 77 6.30 0.97 20.05
N VAL A 78 6.19 1.47 21.29
CA VAL A 78 7.24 1.28 22.30
C VAL A 78 7.08 -0.07 22.98
N GLY A 79 8.10 -0.93 22.87
CA GLY A 79 8.16 -2.22 23.53
C GLY A 79 9.31 -3.04 22.98
N ILE A 80 9.83 -3.97 23.80
CA ILE A 80 10.88 -4.93 23.36
C ILE A 80 10.20 -6.11 22.63
N TYR A 81 8.96 -6.40 23.00
CA TYR A 81 8.15 -7.49 22.47
C TYR A 81 6.75 -6.98 22.18
N PHE A 82 6.31 -7.16 20.95
CA PHE A 82 4.92 -7.00 20.55
C PHE A 82 4.38 -8.40 20.25
N THR A 83 3.30 -8.75 20.92
CA THR A 83 2.66 -10.05 20.76
C THR A 83 1.28 -9.82 20.21
N GLU A 84 1.02 -10.21 18.98
CA GLU A 84 -0.35 -10.28 18.47
C GLU A 84 -1.07 -11.40 19.26
N SER A 85 -1.84 -10.99 20.27
CA SER A 85 -2.63 -11.88 21.11
C SER A 85 -4.11 -11.58 20.93
N VAL A 86 -4.92 -12.62 20.91
CA VAL A 86 -6.38 -12.53 20.83
C VAL A 86 -6.97 -11.64 21.96
N ASP A 87 -6.27 -11.55 23.08
CA ASP A 87 -6.73 -10.82 24.27
C ASP A 87 -6.37 -9.30 24.25
N ASN A 88 -5.46 -8.85 23.34
CA ASN A 88 -4.96 -7.46 23.30
C ASN A 88 -5.62 -6.55 22.24
N GLN A 89 -6.67 -7.01 21.56
CA GLN A 89 -7.30 -6.31 20.44
C GLN A 89 -7.87 -4.92 20.76
N GLU A 90 -7.99 -4.55 22.03
CA GLU A 90 -8.57 -3.27 22.45
C GLU A 90 -7.55 -2.12 22.59
N SER A 91 -6.25 -2.39 22.55
CA SER A 91 -5.25 -1.34 22.69
C SER A 91 -5.22 -0.43 21.46
N ILE A 92 -4.93 0.86 21.65
CA ILE A 92 -4.80 1.83 20.55
C ILE A 92 -3.69 1.38 19.58
N LEU A 93 -2.57 0.88 20.11
CA LEU A 93 -1.43 0.43 19.31
C LEU A 93 -1.79 -0.75 18.40
N GLU A 94 -2.58 -1.69 18.91
CA GLU A 94 -3.09 -2.82 18.11
C GLU A 94 -4.03 -2.36 16.99
N ARG A 95 -4.90 -1.37 17.30
CA ARG A 95 -5.78 -0.79 16.28
C ARG A 95 -5.00 -0.07 15.19
N GLU A 96 -3.96 0.69 15.55
CA GLU A 96 -3.08 1.36 14.59
C GLU A 96 -2.34 0.35 13.71
N ALA A 97 -1.80 -0.73 14.28
CA ALA A 97 -1.15 -1.80 13.53
C ALA A 97 -2.15 -2.54 12.62
N ASN A 98 -3.39 -2.78 13.08
CA ASN A 98 -4.45 -3.36 12.26
C ASN A 98 -4.83 -2.48 11.07
N VAL A 99 -4.99 -1.17 11.30
CA VAL A 99 -5.28 -0.20 10.23
C VAL A 99 -4.12 -0.13 9.23
N PHE A 100 -2.89 -0.08 9.73
CA PHE A 100 -1.69 -0.10 8.89
C PHE A 100 -1.67 -1.36 8.00
N SER A 101 -1.89 -2.54 8.57
CA SER A 101 -1.96 -3.80 7.82
C SER A 101 -3.03 -3.76 6.73
N ALA A 102 -4.23 -3.29 7.08
CA ALA A 102 -5.34 -3.22 6.14
C ALA A 102 -5.03 -2.29 4.95
N ILE A 103 -4.37 -1.14 5.21
CA ILE A 103 -3.99 -0.18 4.18
C ILE A 103 -2.87 -0.74 3.28
N ILE A 104 -1.85 -1.39 3.87
CA ILE A 104 -0.74 -1.98 3.08
C ILE A 104 -1.23 -3.15 2.23
N LEU A 105 -2.09 -4.01 2.77
CA LEU A 105 -2.64 -5.13 2.00
C LEU A 105 -3.62 -4.67 0.93
N MET A 106 -4.39 -3.62 1.19
CA MET A 106 -5.51 -3.14 0.37
C MET A 106 -5.52 -1.61 0.26
N PRO A 107 -4.55 -0.99 -0.46
CA PRO A 107 -4.51 0.46 -0.62
C PRO A 107 -5.76 1.00 -1.32
N ASP A 108 -6.20 2.19 -0.95
CA ASP A 108 -7.42 2.83 -1.47
C ASP A 108 -7.42 2.95 -2.99
N ILE A 109 -6.29 3.39 -3.56
CA ILE A 109 -6.15 3.53 -5.02
C ILE A 109 -6.18 2.17 -5.74
N VAL A 110 -5.72 1.10 -5.11
CA VAL A 110 -5.76 -0.26 -5.65
C VAL A 110 -7.20 -0.78 -5.63
N LEU A 111 -7.93 -0.56 -4.52
CA LEU A 111 -9.35 -0.91 -4.43
C LEU A 111 -10.18 -0.13 -5.46
N LEU A 112 -9.93 1.18 -5.61
CA LEU A 112 -10.54 1.99 -6.67
C LEU A 112 -10.28 1.38 -8.06
N SER A 113 -9.03 1.04 -8.34
CA SER A 113 -8.63 0.52 -9.66
C SER A 113 -9.29 -0.82 -9.97
N LYS A 114 -9.32 -1.74 -9.01
CA LYS A 114 -9.89 -3.07 -9.18
C LYS A 114 -11.42 -3.04 -9.23
N ILE A 115 -12.07 -2.31 -8.33
CA ILE A 115 -13.53 -2.34 -8.18
C ILE A 115 -14.21 -1.40 -9.19
N TYR A 116 -13.71 -0.17 -9.34
CA TYR A 116 -14.35 0.83 -10.20
C TYR A 116 -13.91 0.71 -11.66
N TYR A 117 -12.59 0.66 -11.93
CA TYR A 117 -12.09 0.67 -13.31
C TYR A 117 -12.04 -0.71 -13.93
N ALA A 118 -11.59 -1.74 -13.22
CA ALA A 118 -11.52 -3.11 -13.73
C ALA A 118 -12.83 -3.88 -13.54
N CYS A 119 -13.77 -3.38 -12.72
CA CYS A 119 -15.04 -4.06 -12.39
C CYS A 119 -14.83 -5.48 -11.84
N ASP A 120 -13.72 -5.71 -11.13
CA ASP A 120 -13.39 -7.00 -10.53
C ASP A 120 -14.46 -7.41 -9.50
N SER A 121 -14.78 -8.70 -9.44
CA SER A 121 -15.68 -9.24 -8.41
C SER A 121 -15.00 -9.27 -7.05
N PHE A 122 -15.80 -9.36 -5.98
CA PHE A 122 -15.29 -9.50 -4.61
C PHE A 122 -14.29 -10.65 -4.48
N GLN A 123 -14.60 -11.80 -5.09
CA GLN A 123 -13.74 -12.97 -5.06
C GLN A 123 -12.40 -12.71 -5.76
N LYS A 124 -12.43 -12.07 -6.94
CA LYS A 124 -11.23 -11.72 -7.69
C LYS A 124 -10.33 -10.75 -6.91
N VAL A 125 -10.90 -9.68 -6.35
CA VAL A 125 -10.13 -8.72 -5.53
C VAL A 125 -9.49 -9.40 -4.34
N LYS A 126 -10.24 -10.27 -3.63
CA LYS A 126 -9.75 -11.04 -2.48
C LYS A 126 -8.57 -11.95 -2.86
N GLU A 127 -8.66 -12.63 -3.99
CA GLU A 127 -7.62 -13.54 -4.49
C GLU A 127 -6.37 -12.77 -4.94
N ASP A 128 -6.54 -11.72 -5.74
CA ASP A 128 -5.44 -10.91 -6.25
C ASP A 128 -4.64 -10.23 -5.14
N LEU A 129 -5.30 -9.83 -4.04
CA LEU A 129 -4.65 -9.18 -2.91
C LEU A 129 -4.25 -10.14 -1.79
N GLU A 130 -4.51 -11.44 -1.96
CA GLU A 130 -4.23 -12.51 -0.98
C GLU A 130 -4.74 -12.19 0.43
N VAL A 131 -5.97 -11.67 0.53
CA VAL A 131 -6.61 -11.31 1.78
C VAL A 131 -7.79 -12.23 2.12
N SER A 132 -8.18 -12.26 3.40
CA SER A 132 -9.37 -13.01 3.80
C SER A 132 -10.66 -12.28 3.37
N LYS A 133 -11.75 -13.06 3.22
CA LYS A 133 -13.10 -12.51 2.99
C LYS A 133 -13.45 -11.43 4.02
N GLN A 134 -13.19 -11.72 5.29
CA GLN A 134 -13.49 -10.83 6.39
C GLN A 134 -12.66 -9.54 6.33
N ALA A 135 -11.35 -9.64 6.04
CA ALA A 135 -10.48 -8.48 5.92
C ALA A 135 -10.94 -7.53 4.80
N LEU A 136 -11.22 -8.05 3.60
CA LEU A 136 -11.72 -7.23 2.50
C LEU A 136 -13.07 -6.59 2.81
N TYR A 137 -13.99 -7.36 3.43
CA TYR A 137 -15.31 -6.87 3.82
C TYR A 137 -15.22 -5.66 4.76
N PHE A 138 -14.48 -5.78 5.85
CA PHE A 138 -14.32 -4.67 6.80
C PHE A 138 -13.54 -3.51 6.22
N ARG A 139 -12.51 -3.79 5.41
CA ARG A 139 -11.73 -2.74 4.75
C ARG A 139 -12.57 -1.86 3.84
N LEU A 140 -13.50 -2.45 3.07
CA LEU A 140 -14.42 -1.70 2.23
C LEU A 140 -15.37 -0.83 3.06
N ILE A 141 -15.91 -1.37 4.15
CA ILE A 141 -16.78 -0.60 5.06
C ILE A 141 -16.00 0.59 5.65
N ASP A 142 -14.80 0.35 6.16
CA ASP A 142 -13.99 1.38 6.81
C ASP A 142 -13.57 2.47 5.82
N LEU A 143 -13.18 2.11 4.60
CA LEU A 143 -12.88 3.07 3.54
C LEU A 143 -14.07 4.00 3.29
N LEU A 144 -15.25 3.44 3.01
CA LEU A 144 -16.44 4.23 2.69
C LEU A 144 -16.90 5.08 3.88
N ARG A 145 -16.71 4.58 5.11
CA ARG A 145 -17.03 5.31 6.36
C ARG A 145 -16.10 6.51 6.56
N VAL A 146 -14.80 6.36 6.35
CA VAL A 146 -13.81 7.43 6.49
C VAL A 146 -14.16 8.61 5.59
N TYR A 147 -14.55 8.34 4.36
CA TYR A 147 -14.94 9.39 3.40
C TYR A 147 -16.42 9.81 3.51
N LYS A 148 -17.17 9.24 4.45
CA LYS A 148 -18.59 9.58 4.70
C LYS A 148 -19.45 9.57 3.43
N VAL A 149 -19.28 8.54 2.61
CA VAL A 149 -19.94 8.41 1.30
C VAL A 149 -21.46 8.35 1.44
N ASP A 150 -21.95 7.66 2.48
CA ASP A 150 -23.39 7.47 2.76
C ASP A 150 -23.58 7.11 4.25
N SER A 151 -24.82 6.83 4.64
CA SER A 151 -25.15 6.29 5.96
C SER A 151 -24.50 4.93 6.19
N GLU A 152 -24.23 4.59 7.43
CA GLU A 152 -23.58 3.33 7.80
C GLU A 152 -24.38 2.11 7.32
N SER A 153 -25.70 2.17 7.36
CA SER A 153 -26.58 1.12 6.85
C SER A 153 -26.50 0.95 5.34
N SER A 154 -26.44 2.06 4.59
CA SER A 154 -26.30 2.03 3.12
C SER A 154 -24.94 1.51 2.70
N ILE A 155 -23.87 1.92 3.38
CA ILE A 155 -22.49 1.42 3.14
C ILE A 155 -22.47 -0.10 3.33
N LYS A 156 -22.98 -0.59 4.46
CA LYS A 156 -23.02 -2.03 4.74
C LYS A 156 -23.81 -2.77 3.68
N GLN A 157 -24.98 -2.29 3.30
CA GLN A 157 -25.80 -2.90 2.26
C GLN A 157 -25.07 -2.93 0.90
N ALA A 158 -24.32 -1.88 0.55
CA ALA A 158 -23.56 -1.83 -0.70
C ALA A 158 -22.44 -2.89 -0.72
N VAL A 159 -21.74 -3.09 0.41
CA VAL A 159 -20.70 -4.12 0.53
C VAL A 159 -21.29 -5.52 0.56
N ASP A 160 -22.42 -5.73 1.26
CA ASP A 160 -23.16 -7.01 1.26
C ASP A 160 -23.59 -7.40 -0.17
N LYS A 161 -24.16 -6.47 -0.93
CA LYS A 161 -24.52 -6.70 -2.34
C LYS A 161 -23.32 -7.05 -3.21
N TYR A 162 -22.18 -6.36 -3.00
CA TYR A 162 -20.96 -6.66 -3.74
C TYR A 162 -20.43 -8.06 -3.42
N LEU A 163 -20.50 -8.48 -2.15
CA LEU A 163 -20.17 -9.83 -1.73
C LEU A 163 -21.03 -10.89 -2.44
N ASP A 164 -22.31 -10.56 -2.70
CA ASP A 164 -23.27 -11.41 -3.40
C ASP A 164 -23.18 -11.29 -4.94
N GLY A 165 -22.17 -10.60 -5.45
CA GLY A 165 -21.92 -10.44 -6.88
C GLY A 165 -22.70 -9.30 -7.56
N GLN A 166 -23.34 -8.42 -6.78
CA GLN A 166 -24.06 -7.25 -7.28
C GLN A 166 -23.23 -5.98 -7.15
N ASN A 167 -22.48 -5.62 -8.20
CA ASN A 167 -21.46 -4.57 -8.13
C ASN A 167 -22.01 -3.14 -8.13
N GLY A 168 -23.24 -2.89 -8.59
CA GLY A 168 -23.74 -1.56 -8.91
C GLY A 168 -23.71 -0.54 -7.76
N SER A 169 -24.12 -0.95 -6.56
CA SER A 169 -24.15 -0.05 -5.38
C SER A 169 -22.73 0.35 -4.95
N LEU A 170 -21.81 -0.62 -4.87
CA LEU A 170 -20.44 -0.33 -4.49
C LEU A 170 -19.70 0.49 -5.55
N HIS A 171 -19.93 0.17 -6.85
CA HIS A 171 -19.39 0.95 -7.95
C HIS A 171 -19.85 2.42 -7.90
N HIS A 172 -21.11 2.67 -7.53
CA HIS A 172 -21.61 4.04 -7.32
C HIS A 172 -20.86 4.75 -6.18
N CYS A 173 -20.61 4.08 -5.06
CA CYS A 173 -19.81 4.63 -3.96
C CYS A 173 -18.41 5.04 -4.44
N PHE A 174 -17.72 4.15 -5.15
CA PHE A 174 -16.41 4.46 -5.71
C PHE A 174 -16.43 5.55 -6.79
N HIS A 175 -17.52 5.67 -7.55
CA HIS A 175 -17.69 6.80 -8.46
C HIS A 175 -17.67 8.15 -7.76
N GLN A 176 -18.26 8.25 -6.57
CA GLN A 176 -18.23 9.48 -5.77
C GLN A 176 -16.84 9.77 -5.22
N LEU A 177 -16.07 8.74 -4.90
CA LEU A 177 -14.73 8.85 -4.28
C LEU A 177 -13.59 9.00 -5.26
N LYS A 178 -13.76 8.65 -6.53
CA LYS A 178 -12.65 8.48 -7.49
C LYS A 178 -11.73 9.69 -7.58
N GLU A 179 -12.29 10.91 -7.64
CA GLU A 179 -11.49 12.14 -7.78
C GLU A 179 -10.66 12.38 -6.51
N ILE A 180 -11.25 12.20 -5.34
CA ILE A 180 -10.58 12.37 -4.04
C ILE A 180 -9.42 11.37 -3.91
N LEU A 181 -9.67 10.09 -4.17
CA LEU A 181 -8.65 9.06 -4.05
C LEU A 181 -7.50 9.23 -5.06
N ILE A 182 -7.82 9.66 -6.28
CA ILE A 182 -6.81 9.96 -7.31
C ILE A 182 -5.99 11.20 -6.90
N GLU A 183 -6.63 12.23 -6.37
CA GLU A 183 -5.95 13.44 -5.94
C GLU A 183 -5.02 13.15 -4.76
N GLU A 184 -5.47 12.42 -3.75
CA GLU A 184 -4.64 11.98 -2.62
C GLU A 184 -3.47 11.12 -3.09
N PHE A 185 -3.71 10.14 -3.96
CA PHE A 185 -2.64 9.32 -4.52
C PHE A 185 -1.60 10.18 -5.24
N ASN A 186 -2.02 11.12 -6.09
CA ASN A 186 -1.13 12.01 -6.83
C ASN A 186 -0.37 12.99 -5.93
N GLN A 187 -0.92 13.34 -4.77
CA GLN A 187 -0.24 14.18 -3.79
C GLN A 187 1.00 13.48 -3.21
N TYR A 188 0.91 12.20 -2.90
CA TYR A 188 1.99 11.40 -2.32
C TYR A 188 2.85 10.69 -3.37
N HIS A 189 2.28 10.42 -4.54
CA HIS A 189 2.95 9.76 -5.67
C HIS A 189 2.86 10.62 -6.93
N PRO A 190 3.45 11.81 -6.90
CA PRO A 190 3.35 12.71 -8.05
C PRO A 190 4.00 12.08 -9.28
N SER A 191 3.31 12.14 -10.41
CA SER A 191 3.85 11.67 -11.68
C SER A 191 5.20 12.32 -12.00
N PHE A 192 6.03 11.65 -12.82
CA PHE A 192 7.31 12.20 -13.26
C PHE A 192 7.15 13.64 -13.77
N ILE A 193 6.17 13.91 -14.61
CA ILE A 193 5.89 15.27 -15.14
C ILE A 193 5.54 16.27 -14.04
N ALA A 194 4.80 15.85 -13.01
CA ALA A 194 4.48 16.72 -11.87
C ALA A 194 5.74 17.04 -11.04
N ARG A 195 6.60 16.04 -10.78
CA ARG A 195 7.89 16.22 -10.10
C ARG A 195 8.81 17.14 -10.90
N LEU A 196 8.89 16.92 -12.20
CA LEU A 196 9.67 17.72 -13.13
C LEU A 196 9.21 19.18 -13.12
N LYS A 197 7.91 19.45 -13.29
CA LYS A 197 7.34 20.79 -13.22
C LYS A 197 7.58 21.48 -11.88
N LYS A 198 7.46 20.76 -10.77
CA LYS A 198 7.73 21.26 -9.42
C LYS A 198 9.18 21.70 -9.27
N ARG A 199 10.14 20.86 -9.70
CA ARG A 199 11.57 21.16 -9.62
C ARG A 199 11.94 22.37 -10.48
N LEU A 200 11.44 22.44 -11.70
CA LEU A 200 11.72 23.57 -12.59
C LEU A 200 11.19 24.91 -12.06
N LYS A 201 10.06 24.89 -11.36
CA LYS A 201 9.57 26.10 -10.70
C LYS A 201 10.51 26.57 -9.58
N GLN A 202 11.22 25.65 -8.94
CA GLN A 202 12.11 25.93 -7.82
C GLN A 202 13.52 26.36 -8.25
N THR A 203 14.09 25.66 -9.24
CA THR A 203 15.53 25.78 -9.58
C THR A 203 15.81 26.23 -11.01
N ASN A 204 14.78 26.34 -11.87
CA ASN A 204 14.86 26.61 -13.31
C ASN A 204 15.63 25.57 -14.15
N PHE A 205 16.22 24.56 -13.54
CA PHE A 205 16.86 23.42 -14.20
C PHE A 205 16.69 22.16 -13.37
N VAL A 206 16.86 21.00 -13.98
CA VAL A 206 16.79 19.68 -13.31
C VAL A 206 17.85 18.78 -13.90
N THR A 207 18.54 18.05 -13.05
CA THR A 207 19.57 17.09 -13.44
C THR A 207 19.05 15.67 -13.44
N SER A 208 19.71 14.77 -14.18
CA SER A 208 19.40 13.34 -14.14
C SER A 208 19.74 12.66 -12.81
N GLN A 209 20.54 13.30 -11.97
CA GLN A 209 20.77 12.83 -10.59
C GLN A 209 19.54 13.07 -9.70
N GLU A 210 18.80 14.16 -9.93
CA GLU A 210 17.58 14.49 -9.18
C GLU A 210 16.36 13.75 -9.71
N LEU A 211 16.29 13.54 -11.03
CA LEU A 211 15.23 12.81 -11.72
C LEU A 211 15.85 11.87 -12.76
N PRO A 212 16.21 10.63 -12.38
CA PRO A 212 16.84 9.66 -13.28
C PRO A 212 16.02 9.35 -14.54
N GLU A 213 14.71 9.49 -14.47
CA GLU A 213 13.79 9.29 -15.60
C GLU A 213 14.01 10.27 -16.76
N LEU A 214 14.77 11.34 -16.56
CA LEU A 214 15.21 12.22 -17.66
C LEU A 214 16.09 11.51 -18.69
N LEU A 215 16.72 10.38 -18.32
CA LEU A 215 17.50 9.54 -19.21
C LEU A 215 16.65 8.53 -19.99
N ASP A 216 15.39 8.36 -19.62
CA ASP A 216 14.47 7.44 -20.30
C ASP A 216 13.97 8.07 -21.61
N GLN A 217 14.44 7.52 -22.73
CA GLN A 217 14.08 8.01 -24.08
C GLN A 217 12.59 7.85 -24.37
N THR A 218 11.91 6.90 -23.77
CA THR A 218 10.47 6.65 -23.98
C THR A 218 9.62 7.80 -23.44
N ARG A 219 10.14 8.59 -22.51
CA ARG A 219 9.47 9.75 -21.88
C ARG A 219 9.79 11.10 -22.52
N TRP A 220 10.63 11.12 -23.52
CA TRP A 220 11.07 12.40 -24.14
C TRP A 220 9.92 13.18 -24.78
N ASP A 221 8.92 12.50 -25.31
CA ASP A 221 7.73 13.19 -25.87
C ASP A 221 6.89 13.84 -24.79
N GLU A 222 6.76 13.21 -23.63
CA GLU A 222 6.12 13.82 -22.45
C GLU A 222 6.90 15.04 -21.96
N ILE A 223 8.23 14.95 -21.93
CA ILE A 223 9.11 16.07 -21.54
C ILE A 223 8.99 17.24 -22.53
N ARG A 224 8.98 16.97 -23.83
CA ARG A 224 8.82 17.99 -24.88
C ARG A 224 7.47 18.68 -24.85
N ALA A 225 6.42 17.97 -24.45
CA ALA A 225 5.07 18.51 -24.29
C ALA A 225 4.95 19.52 -23.13
N VAL A 226 5.89 19.54 -22.17
CA VAL A 226 5.94 20.54 -21.11
C VAL A 226 6.38 21.89 -21.69
N LYS A 227 5.42 22.75 -22.05
CA LYS A 227 5.67 24.10 -22.55
C LYS A 227 6.61 24.86 -21.61
N LYS A 228 7.82 25.15 -22.05
CA LYS A 228 8.93 25.91 -21.46
C LYS A 228 10.25 25.16 -21.34
N PHE A 229 10.36 23.93 -21.82
CA PHE A 229 11.63 23.22 -21.81
C PHE A 229 12.52 23.54 -23.00
N LYS A 230 13.69 24.12 -22.74
CA LYS A 230 14.86 23.91 -23.60
C LYS A 230 15.68 22.80 -22.92
N VAL A 231 15.66 21.61 -23.48
CA VAL A 231 16.54 20.52 -23.05
C VAL A 231 17.95 20.84 -23.51
N CYS A 232 18.82 21.23 -22.59
CA CYS A 232 20.25 21.23 -22.84
C CYS A 232 20.78 19.85 -22.42
N LEU A 233 20.94 18.96 -23.37
CA LEU A 233 21.66 17.70 -23.17
C LEU A 233 23.15 18.00 -23.11
N PHE A 234 23.71 18.14 -21.93
CA PHE A 234 25.16 18.10 -21.74
C PHE A 234 25.59 16.63 -21.72
N THR A 235 26.10 16.16 -22.84
CA THR A 235 26.83 14.89 -22.87
C THR A 235 28.20 15.15 -22.25
N ILE A 236 28.39 14.73 -20.99
CA ILE A 236 29.73 14.67 -20.40
C ILE A 236 30.43 13.53 -21.14
N LYS A 237 31.27 13.89 -22.13
CA LYS A 237 32.25 12.95 -22.68
C LYS A 237 33.22 12.63 -21.56
N GLY A 238 33.12 11.41 -21.01
CA GLY A 238 34.13 10.90 -20.11
C GLY A 238 35.48 10.91 -20.84
N ASN A 239 36.43 11.61 -20.26
CA ASN A 239 37.83 11.44 -20.64
C ASN A 239 38.27 10.04 -20.23
N GLN A 240 38.76 9.29 -21.20
CA GLN A 240 39.54 8.07 -21.01
C GLN A 240 40.84 8.37 -20.27
#